data_96fe50c0d9822f82fe1a54d10c854801
#
_entry.id   96fe50c0d9822f82fe1a54d10c854801
#
_cell.length_a   1.000
_cell.length_b   1.000
_cell.length_c   1.000
_cell.angle_alpha   90.00
_cell.angle_beta   90.00
_cell.angle_gamma   90.00
#
_symmetry.space_group_name_H-M   'P 1'
#
loop_
_entity.id
_entity.type
_entity.pdbx_description
1 polymer ?
#
loop_
_entity_poly.entity_id
_entity_poly.type
_entity_poly.pdbx_seq_one_letter_code
_entity_poly.pdbx_strand_id
1 'polypeptide(L)'
;MAKKRPEVALVYDFDGTLSPGNMQEFGFIQATGKTKEEFWDKNRKLAVGKDANGILTYMYMMLDEAKKNHISLTRESFQSFGRNVELFRGVRQWFSFINEYGASIGLEIKHYINSSGLKEMIEGTPIAQEFENIYACSFLYNEDGIAYWPAVAVDYTTKTQFLFKINKGIRRHRDRKSVV
;
A
#
# COMPACT_ATOMS: atom_id res chain seq x y z
N MET A 1 -7.84 38.20 -1.54
CA MET A 1 -7.42 36.79 -1.72
C MET A 1 -7.72 36.02 -0.45
N ALA A 2 -8.50 34.95 -0.49
CA ALA A 2 -8.73 34.11 0.69
C ALA A 2 -7.38 33.51 1.13
N LYS A 3 -7.04 33.63 2.40
CA LYS A 3 -5.79 33.09 2.97
C LYS A 3 -5.86 31.56 2.86
N LYS A 4 -4.89 30.93 2.15
CA LYS A 4 -4.81 29.46 2.05
C LYS A 4 -4.71 28.89 3.46
N ARG A 5 -5.56 27.88 3.78
CA ARG A 5 -5.50 27.17 5.07
C ARG A 5 -4.18 26.41 5.17
N PRO A 6 -3.57 26.35 6.38
CA PRO A 6 -2.44 25.46 6.60
C PRO A 6 -2.83 24.01 6.33
N GLU A 7 -1.97 23.27 5.61
CA GLU A 7 -2.17 21.86 5.31
C GLU A 7 -1.55 20.98 6.39
N VAL A 8 -2.26 19.95 6.82
CA VAL A 8 -1.79 18.91 7.75
C VAL A 8 -1.85 17.57 7.03
N ALA A 9 -0.71 16.91 6.89
CA ALA A 9 -0.64 15.56 6.32
C ALA A 9 -0.82 14.50 7.42
N LEU A 10 -1.86 13.68 7.30
CA LEU A 10 -2.03 12.46 8.08
C LEU A 10 -1.54 11.29 7.25
N VAL A 11 -0.52 10.59 7.76
CA VAL A 11 0.14 9.49 7.04
C VAL A 11 -0.11 8.20 7.80
N TYR A 12 -0.78 7.26 7.15
CA TYR A 12 -1.19 5.99 7.75
C TYR A 12 -0.32 4.85 7.24
N ASP A 13 0.00 3.92 8.12
CA ASP A 13 0.23 2.54 7.71
C ASP A 13 -1.10 1.90 7.34
N PHE A 14 -1.08 0.76 6.65
CA PHE A 14 -2.32 0.11 6.22
C PHE A 14 -2.58 -1.16 7.03
N ASP A 15 -1.72 -2.17 6.91
CA ASP A 15 -1.84 -3.47 7.57
C ASP A 15 -1.64 -3.31 9.10
N GLY A 16 -2.60 -3.79 9.89
CA GLY A 16 -2.61 -3.62 11.34
C GLY A 16 -3.00 -2.21 11.83
N THR A 17 -3.27 -1.26 10.92
CA THR A 17 -3.66 0.13 11.25
C THR A 17 -5.05 0.50 10.72
N LEU A 18 -5.29 0.30 9.44
CA LEU A 18 -6.60 0.51 8.80
C LEU A 18 -7.33 -0.82 8.56
N SER A 19 -6.57 -1.92 8.44
CA SER A 19 -7.03 -3.29 8.27
C SER A 19 -6.50 -4.16 9.43
N PRO A 20 -7.29 -5.15 9.92
CA PRO A 20 -6.88 -6.01 11.04
C PRO A 20 -5.78 -7.03 10.70
N GLY A 21 -5.48 -7.25 9.42
CA GLY A 21 -4.47 -8.21 8.95
C GLY A 21 -3.67 -7.66 7.79
N ASN A 22 -2.78 -8.49 7.23
CA ASN A 22 -2.10 -8.16 5.99
C ASN A 22 -3.08 -8.30 4.82
N MET A 23 -3.08 -7.35 3.90
CA MET A 23 -4.07 -7.31 2.80
C MET A 23 -4.07 -8.57 1.93
N GLN A 24 -2.93 -9.26 1.80
CA GLN A 24 -2.81 -10.52 1.06
C GLN A 24 -3.64 -11.66 1.67
N GLU A 25 -3.99 -11.55 2.95
CA GLU A 25 -4.77 -12.53 3.70
C GLU A 25 -6.28 -12.48 3.39
N PHE A 26 -6.72 -11.47 2.62
CA PHE A 26 -8.13 -11.29 2.27
C PHE A 26 -8.44 -11.77 0.84
N GLY A 27 -8.03 -12.99 0.53
CA GLY A 27 -8.39 -13.69 -0.70
C GLY A 27 -7.20 -14.11 -1.57
N PHE A 28 -6.12 -13.32 -1.68
CA PHE A 28 -4.99 -13.70 -2.52
C PHE A 28 -4.30 -14.98 -2.04
N ILE A 29 -3.96 -15.06 -0.76
CA ILE A 29 -3.30 -16.26 -0.18
C ILE A 29 -4.20 -17.48 -0.33
N GLN A 30 -5.49 -17.37 -0.04
CA GLN A 30 -6.44 -18.45 -0.19
C GLN A 30 -6.55 -18.94 -1.64
N ALA A 31 -6.51 -18.02 -2.61
CA ALA A 31 -6.51 -18.38 -4.03
C ALA A 31 -5.28 -19.20 -4.44
N THR A 32 -4.18 -19.11 -3.69
CA THR A 32 -2.99 -19.97 -3.90
C THR A 32 -3.13 -21.37 -3.28
N GLY A 33 -4.24 -21.68 -2.61
CA GLY A 33 -4.46 -22.93 -1.90
C GLY A 33 -3.69 -23.05 -0.57
N LYS A 34 -3.11 -21.96 -0.07
CA LYS A 34 -2.34 -21.91 1.18
C LYS A 34 -3.12 -21.24 2.30
N THR A 35 -2.79 -21.60 3.53
CA THR A 35 -3.15 -20.80 4.71
C THR A 35 -2.22 -19.59 4.83
N LYS A 36 -2.64 -18.59 5.60
CA LYS A 36 -1.80 -17.42 5.86
C LYS A 36 -0.51 -17.81 6.62
N GLU A 37 -0.61 -18.76 7.54
CA GLU A 37 0.52 -19.27 8.31
C GLU A 37 1.55 -19.93 7.38
N GLU A 38 1.12 -20.79 6.46
CA GLU A 38 2.00 -21.45 5.48
C GLU A 38 2.69 -20.43 4.57
N PHE A 39 1.96 -19.42 4.08
CA PHE A 39 2.51 -18.38 3.21
C PHE A 39 3.57 -17.54 3.94
N TRP A 40 3.24 -17.00 5.10
CA TRP A 40 4.16 -16.14 5.84
C TRP A 40 5.34 -16.90 6.44
N ASP A 41 5.14 -18.15 6.85
CA ASP A 41 6.24 -19.02 7.32
C ASP A 41 7.23 -19.34 6.18
N LYS A 42 6.72 -19.64 4.99
CA LYS A 42 7.53 -19.83 3.79
C LYS A 42 8.32 -18.56 3.43
N ASN A 43 7.67 -17.39 3.50
CA ASN A 43 8.32 -16.10 3.27
C ASN A 43 9.48 -15.87 4.26
N ARG A 44 9.22 -16.07 5.55
CA ARG A 44 10.24 -15.91 6.60
C ARG A 44 11.41 -16.85 6.39
N LYS A 45 11.15 -18.14 6.12
CA LYS A 45 12.20 -19.12 5.84
C LYS A 45 13.03 -18.76 4.62
N LEU A 46 12.38 -18.25 3.56
CA LEU A 46 13.08 -17.82 2.35
C LEU A 46 13.94 -16.58 2.62
N ALA A 47 13.40 -15.58 3.31
CA ALA A 47 14.12 -14.35 3.63
C ALA A 47 15.35 -14.64 4.50
N VAL A 48 15.17 -15.35 5.62
CA VAL A 48 16.26 -15.69 6.55
C VAL A 48 17.29 -16.62 5.90
N GLY A 49 16.83 -17.69 5.21
CA GLY A 49 17.70 -18.68 4.61
C GLY A 49 18.54 -18.20 3.42
N LYS A 50 18.18 -17.04 2.84
CA LYS A 50 18.88 -16.41 1.70
C LYS A 50 19.44 -15.04 2.03
N ASP A 51 19.38 -14.61 3.29
CA ASP A 51 19.78 -13.24 3.70
C ASP A 51 19.12 -12.17 2.81
N ALA A 52 17.80 -12.32 2.56
CA ALA A 52 17.06 -11.51 1.64
C ALA A 52 16.03 -10.61 2.36
N ASN A 53 15.68 -9.49 1.73
CA ASN A 53 14.67 -8.58 2.24
C ASN A 53 13.27 -9.25 2.23
N GLY A 54 12.61 -9.31 3.39
CA GLY A 54 11.32 -9.98 3.58
C GLY A 54 10.18 -9.39 2.71
N ILE A 55 10.27 -8.11 2.35
CA ILE A 55 9.31 -7.46 1.46
C ILE A 55 9.51 -7.95 0.02
N LEU A 56 10.74 -7.97 -0.47
CA LEU A 56 11.04 -8.50 -1.81
C LEU A 56 10.70 -9.98 -1.92
N THR A 57 10.93 -10.77 -0.86
CA THR A 57 10.62 -12.19 -0.88
C THR A 57 9.11 -12.46 -0.92
N TYR A 58 8.28 -11.70 -0.17
CA TYR A 58 6.83 -11.91 -0.28
C TYR A 58 6.31 -11.49 -1.66
N MET A 59 6.81 -10.39 -2.23
CA MET A 59 6.44 -9.96 -3.58
C MET A 59 6.83 -11.01 -4.64
N TYR A 60 8.05 -11.56 -4.53
CA TYR A 60 8.47 -12.69 -5.36
C TYR A 60 7.52 -13.89 -5.22
N MET A 61 7.19 -14.25 -3.97
CA MET A 61 6.27 -15.37 -3.69
C MET A 61 4.88 -15.12 -4.26
N MET A 62 4.36 -13.88 -4.22
CA MET A 62 3.07 -13.57 -4.85
C MET A 62 3.10 -13.88 -6.35
N LEU A 63 4.17 -13.49 -7.07
CA LEU A 63 4.31 -13.79 -8.49
C LEU A 63 4.47 -15.30 -8.76
N ASP A 64 5.30 -15.98 -7.98
CA ASP A 64 5.58 -17.41 -8.13
C ASP A 64 4.34 -18.27 -7.85
N GLU A 65 3.66 -18.02 -6.74
CA GLU A 65 2.46 -18.76 -6.36
C GLU A 65 1.27 -18.44 -7.30
N ALA A 66 1.13 -17.22 -7.76
CA ALA A 66 0.09 -16.87 -8.73
C ALA A 66 0.29 -17.61 -10.06
N LYS A 67 1.53 -17.69 -10.57
CA LYS A 67 1.84 -18.47 -11.77
C LYS A 67 1.50 -19.95 -11.60
N LYS A 68 1.88 -20.57 -10.46
CA LYS A 68 1.63 -21.99 -10.15
C LYS A 68 0.14 -22.31 -10.06
N ASN A 69 -0.67 -21.37 -9.60
CA ASN A 69 -2.10 -21.56 -9.35
C ASN A 69 -2.98 -20.86 -10.41
N HIS A 70 -2.40 -20.42 -11.53
CA HIS A 70 -3.11 -19.76 -12.63
C HIS A 70 -3.93 -18.53 -12.21
N ILE A 71 -3.46 -17.81 -11.17
CA ILE A 71 -4.07 -16.56 -10.72
C ILE A 71 -3.59 -15.45 -11.66
N SER A 72 -4.52 -14.62 -12.11
CA SER A 72 -4.19 -13.47 -12.95
C SER A 72 -3.31 -12.47 -12.21
N LEU A 73 -2.24 -12.03 -12.86
CA LEU A 73 -1.27 -11.06 -12.34
C LEU A 73 -1.50 -9.65 -12.92
N THR A 74 -2.71 -9.32 -13.35
CA THR A 74 -3.05 -7.99 -13.82
C THR A 74 -3.30 -7.04 -12.64
N ARG A 75 -3.22 -5.74 -12.89
CA ARG A 75 -3.54 -4.70 -11.90
C ARG A 75 -4.98 -4.85 -11.38
N GLU A 76 -5.91 -5.10 -12.28
CA GLU A 76 -7.33 -5.28 -11.99
C GLU A 76 -7.58 -6.50 -11.10
N SER A 77 -6.81 -7.59 -11.31
CA SER A 77 -6.87 -8.77 -10.46
C SER A 77 -6.43 -8.44 -9.03
N PHE A 78 -5.30 -7.76 -8.85
CA PHE A 78 -4.86 -7.32 -7.51
C PHE A 78 -5.87 -6.37 -6.86
N GLN A 79 -6.41 -5.40 -7.60
CA GLN A 79 -7.46 -4.52 -7.11
C GLN A 79 -8.72 -5.30 -6.70
N SER A 80 -9.05 -6.39 -7.41
CA SER A 80 -10.20 -7.22 -7.04
C SER A 80 -10.03 -7.90 -5.69
N PHE A 81 -8.82 -8.36 -5.35
CA PHE A 81 -8.50 -8.82 -4.00
C PHE A 81 -8.59 -7.70 -2.97
N GLY A 82 -8.16 -6.49 -3.35
CA GLY A 82 -8.27 -5.29 -2.51
C GLY A 82 -9.69 -4.98 -2.06
N ARG A 83 -10.71 -5.27 -2.89
CA ARG A 83 -12.13 -5.10 -2.53
C ARG A 83 -12.57 -5.96 -1.36
N ASN A 84 -11.91 -7.09 -1.12
CA ASN A 84 -12.22 -8.01 -0.03
C ASN A 84 -11.51 -7.66 1.28
N VAL A 85 -10.61 -6.68 1.27
CA VAL A 85 -9.86 -6.29 2.47
C VAL A 85 -10.79 -5.73 3.53
N GLU A 86 -10.77 -6.35 4.70
CA GLU A 86 -11.52 -5.88 5.85
C GLU A 86 -10.87 -4.62 6.44
N LEU A 87 -11.71 -3.69 6.88
CA LEU A 87 -11.27 -2.47 7.55
C LEU A 87 -11.71 -2.51 9.01
N PHE A 88 -10.91 -1.94 9.91
CA PHE A 88 -11.34 -1.75 11.28
C PHE A 88 -12.63 -0.92 11.35
N ARG A 89 -13.43 -1.20 12.38
CA ARG A 89 -14.65 -0.44 12.64
C ARG A 89 -14.33 1.05 12.78
N GLY A 90 -15.10 1.88 12.08
CA GLY A 90 -14.96 3.33 12.12
C GLY A 90 -14.02 3.91 11.06
N VAL A 91 -13.18 3.12 10.40
CA VAL A 91 -12.22 3.64 9.39
C VAL A 91 -12.92 4.37 8.26
N ARG A 92 -14.06 3.88 7.77
CA ARG A 92 -14.79 4.53 6.66
C ARG A 92 -15.32 5.91 7.04
N GLN A 93 -15.72 6.11 8.31
CA GLN A 93 -16.23 7.37 8.82
C GLN A 93 -15.13 8.32 9.28
N TRP A 94 -13.93 7.80 9.51
CA TRP A 94 -12.81 8.57 10.05
C TRP A 94 -12.44 9.76 9.16
N PHE A 95 -12.39 9.56 7.85
CA PHE A 95 -11.91 10.57 6.90
C PHE A 95 -12.83 11.81 6.88
N SER A 96 -14.15 11.62 6.76
CA SER A 96 -15.10 12.73 6.83
C SER A 96 -15.03 13.43 8.18
N PHE A 97 -15.03 12.66 9.28
CA PHE A 97 -14.96 13.20 10.62
C PHE A 97 -13.74 14.11 10.85
N ILE A 98 -12.54 13.62 10.50
CA ILE A 98 -11.30 14.38 10.75
C ILE A 98 -11.17 15.58 9.78
N ASN A 99 -11.68 15.47 8.56
CA ASN A 99 -11.74 16.57 7.60
C ASN A 99 -12.66 17.71 8.09
N GLU A 100 -13.84 17.38 8.61
CA GLU A 100 -14.77 18.33 9.18
C GLU A 100 -14.18 19.00 10.42
N TYR A 101 -13.56 18.22 11.30
CA TYR A 101 -12.87 18.77 12.48
C TYR A 101 -11.73 19.71 12.08
N GLY A 102 -10.86 19.30 11.14
CA GLY A 102 -9.79 20.16 10.62
C GLY A 102 -10.32 21.47 10.05
N ALA A 103 -11.38 21.39 9.23
CA ALA A 103 -12.02 22.58 8.66
C ALA A 103 -12.58 23.54 9.74
N SER A 104 -13.14 23.01 10.83
CA SER A 104 -13.70 23.80 11.93
C SER A 104 -12.64 24.63 12.68
N ILE A 105 -11.38 24.16 12.67
CA ILE A 105 -10.25 24.86 13.30
C ILE A 105 -9.33 25.56 12.28
N GLY A 106 -9.78 25.67 11.02
CA GLY A 106 -9.07 26.40 9.96
C GLY A 106 -7.92 25.67 9.29
N LEU A 107 -7.86 24.34 9.41
CA LEU A 107 -6.87 23.46 8.77
C LEU A 107 -7.45 22.76 7.54
N GLU A 108 -6.57 22.39 6.61
CA GLU A 108 -6.86 21.47 5.50
C GLU A 108 -6.14 20.14 5.79
N ILE A 109 -6.91 19.05 5.93
CA ILE A 109 -6.37 17.72 6.20
C ILE A 109 -6.11 17.02 4.86
N LYS A 110 -4.94 16.41 4.72
CA LYS A 110 -4.53 15.59 3.59
C LYS A 110 -4.15 14.19 4.06
N HIS A 111 -4.68 13.18 3.41
CA HIS A 111 -4.46 11.79 3.79
C HIS A 111 -3.47 11.11 2.85
N TYR A 112 -2.56 10.32 3.42
CA TYR A 112 -1.53 9.57 2.69
C TYR A 112 -1.40 8.17 3.27
N ILE A 113 -1.14 7.19 2.39
CA ILE A 113 -0.68 5.86 2.82
C ILE A 113 0.84 5.77 2.70
N ASN A 114 1.47 5.11 3.67
CA ASN A 114 2.88 4.73 3.66
C ASN A 114 3.02 3.31 4.21
N SER A 115 2.86 2.31 3.34
CA SER A 115 2.65 0.90 3.70
C SER A 115 3.67 -0.04 3.04
N SER A 116 3.97 -1.13 3.73
CA SER A 116 4.71 -2.27 3.17
C SER A 116 3.82 -3.25 2.40
N GLY A 117 2.51 -3.00 2.36
CA GLY A 117 1.55 -3.76 1.56
C GLY A 117 1.60 -3.39 0.08
N LEU A 118 0.73 -4.01 -0.73
CA LEU A 118 0.69 -3.82 -2.18
C LEU A 118 -0.24 -2.67 -2.57
N LYS A 119 0.30 -1.69 -3.29
CA LYS A 119 -0.42 -0.50 -3.75
C LYS A 119 -1.68 -0.85 -4.54
N GLU A 120 -1.58 -1.78 -5.47
CA GLU A 120 -2.69 -2.22 -6.31
C GLU A 120 -3.86 -2.77 -5.48
N MET A 121 -3.57 -3.48 -4.39
CA MET A 121 -4.63 -3.95 -3.49
C MET A 121 -5.24 -2.80 -2.68
N ILE A 122 -4.43 -1.86 -2.20
CA ILE A 122 -4.94 -0.66 -1.50
C ILE A 122 -5.84 0.16 -2.44
N GLU A 123 -5.43 0.35 -3.71
CA GLU A 123 -6.23 1.03 -4.73
C GLU A 123 -7.58 0.35 -5.00
N GLY A 124 -7.70 -0.95 -4.73
CA GLY A 124 -8.95 -1.71 -4.82
C GLY A 124 -9.89 -1.53 -3.63
N THR A 125 -9.42 -0.98 -2.52
CA THR A 125 -10.24 -0.83 -1.30
C THR A 125 -11.27 0.30 -1.43
N PRO A 126 -12.38 0.24 -0.66
CA PRO A 126 -13.43 1.26 -0.72
C PRO A 126 -12.99 2.63 -0.17
N ILE A 127 -11.81 2.73 0.44
CA ILE A 127 -11.26 3.99 0.98
C ILE A 127 -10.12 4.56 0.12
N ALA A 128 -9.82 3.95 -1.02
CA ALA A 128 -8.68 4.36 -1.86
C ALA A 128 -8.75 5.83 -2.30
N GLN A 129 -9.97 6.34 -2.57
CA GLN A 129 -10.19 7.73 -2.99
C GLN A 129 -9.96 8.78 -1.90
N GLU A 130 -9.84 8.36 -0.64
CA GLU A 130 -9.59 9.29 0.47
C GLU A 130 -8.13 9.78 0.48
N PHE A 131 -7.23 9.11 -0.24
CA PHE A 131 -5.80 9.39 -0.18
C PHE A 131 -5.31 10.26 -1.34
N GLU A 132 -4.59 11.34 -1.01
CA GLU A 132 -3.85 12.17 -1.99
C GLU A 132 -2.78 11.35 -2.72
N ASN A 133 -2.13 10.42 -2.01
CA ASN A 133 -1.18 9.48 -2.60
C ASN A 133 -1.03 8.21 -1.73
N ILE A 134 -0.73 7.11 -2.42
CA ILE A 134 -0.46 5.80 -1.81
C ILE A 134 0.99 5.45 -2.09
N TYR A 135 1.84 5.56 -1.07
CA TYR A 135 3.22 5.09 -1.08
C TYR A 135 3.26 3.67 -0.52
N ALA A 136 3.39 2.69 -1.40
CA ALA A 136 3.36 1.28 -1.04
C ALA A 136 4.19 0.45 -2.03
N CYS A 137 4.39 -0.83 -1.74
CA CYS A 137 5.00 -1.76 -2.69
C CYS A 137 4.16 -1.82 -3.97
N SER A 138 4.82 -2.01 -5.11
CA SER A 138 4.13 -2.15 -6.41
C SER A 138 4.93 -3.01 -7.37
N PHE A 139 4.27 -3.52 -8.41
CA PHE A 139 4.91 -4.29 -9.47
C PHE A 139 5.19 -3.46 -10.72
N LEU A 140 6.19 -3.89 -11.50
CA LEU A 140 6.30 -3.58 -12.92
C LEU A 140 5.36 -4.48 -13.71
N TYR A 141 4.77 -3.93 -14.75
CA TYR A 141 3.88 -4.63 -15.68
C TYR A 141 4.49 -4.64 -17.08
N ASN A 142 4.38 -5.77 -17.79
CA ASN A 142 4.78 -5.88 -19.17
C ASN A 142 3.73 -5.24 -20.11
N GLU A 143 3.94 -5.37 -21.43
CA GLU A 143 3.03 -4.81 -22.45
C GLU A 143 1.62 -5.41 -22.39
N ASP A 144 1.49 -6.67 -21.93
CA ASP A 144 0.21 -7.35 -21.73
C ASP A 144 -0.47 -6.98 -20.40
N GLY A 145 0.12 -6.06 -19.62
CA GLY A 145 -0.41 -5.66 -18.31
C GLY A 145 -0.20 -6.72 -17.21
N ILE A 146 0.73 -7.64 -17.39
CA ILE A 146 1.04 -8.71 -16.42
C ILE A 146 2.20 -8.29 -15.51
N ALA A 147 2.01 -8.37 -14.20
CA ALA A 147 3.05 -8.11 -13.22
C ALA A 147 4.18 -9.14 -13.31
N TYR A 148 5.42 -8.68 -13.32
CA TYR A 148 6.58 -9.56 -13.48
C TYR A 148 7.74 -9.28 -12.53
N TRP A 149 7.85 -8.07 -11.96
CA TRP A 149 8.96 -7.69 -11.09
C TRP A 149 8.53 -6.63 -10.06
N PRO A 150 9.11 -6.62 -8.83
CA PRO A 150 8.89 -5.52 -7.89
C PRO A 150 9.41 -4.18 -8.43
N ALA A 151 8.51 -3.20 -8.60
CA ALA A 151 8.86 -1.84 -9.02
C ALA A 151 9.31 -0.97 -7.83
N VAL A 152 8.60 -1.14 -6.72
CA VAL A 152 8.84 -0.43 -5.46
C VAL A 152 8.70 -1.42 -4.32
N ALA A 153 9.68 -1.44 -3.43
CA ALA A 153 9.62 -2.16 -2.16
C ALA A 153 9.70 -1.13 -1.01
N VAL A 154 8.74 -1.20 -0.10
CA VAL A 154 8.65 -0.30 1.04
C VAL A 154 8.80 -1.11 2.32
N ASP A 155 9.93 -0.93 3.01
CA ASP A 155 10.18 -1.48 4.33
C ASP A 155 10.18 -0.35 5.39
N TYR A 156 10.49 -0.69 6.64
CA TYR A 156 10.47 0.27 7.74
C TYR A 156 11.48 1.43 7.54
N THR A 157 12.60 1.20 6.84
CA THR A 157 13.60 2.25 6.58
C THR A 157 13.18 3.13 5.40
N THR A 158 12.66 2.53 4.33
CA THR A 158 12.20 3.28 3.15
C THR A 158 10.93 4.08 3.41
N LYS A 159 10.12 3.73 4.43
CA LYS A 159 9.00 4.56 4.88
C LYS A 159 9.43 6.01 5.19
N THR A 160 10.63 6.21 5.73
CA THR A 160 11.15 7.54 6.09
C THR A 160 11.30 8.46 4.86
N GLN A 161 11.73 7.93 3.72
CA GLN A 161 11.89 8.73 2.49
C GLN A 161 10.54 9.29 1.98
N PHE A 162 9.43 8.54 2.17
CA PHE A 162 8.13 9.00 1.75
C PHE A 162 7.56 10.07 2.68
N LEU A 163 7.82 9.98 3.98
CA LEU A 163 7.51 11.05 4.93
C LEU A 163 8.24 12.33 4.55
N PHE A 164 9.53 12.23 4.19
CA PHE A 164 10.29 13.37 3.70
C PHE A 164 9.69 13.97 2.42
N LYS A 165 9.29 13.15 1.45
CA LYS A 165 8.63 13.59 0.21
C LYS A 165 7.33 14.33 0.49
N ILE A 166 6.48 13.80 1.37
CA ILE A 166 5.22 14.43 1.77
C ILE A 166 5.50 15.80 2.39
N ASN A 167 6.42 15.87 3.35
CA ASN A 167 6.78 17.11 4.03
C ASN A 167 7.35 18.19 3.07
N LYS A 168 8.05 17.77 2.01
CA LYS A 168 8.56 18.66 0.98
C LYS A 168 7.57 18.98 -0.15
N GLY A 169 6.36 18.45 -0.11
CA GLY A 169 5.35 18.63 -1.16
C GLY A 169 5.73 18.00 -2.50
N ILE A 170 6.64 17.01 -2.51
CA ILE A 170 7.10 16.33 -3.73
C ILE A 170 6.05 15.31 -4.15
N ARG A 171 5.25 15.63 -5.16
CA ARG A 171 4.11 14.81 -5.60
C ARG A 171 4.47 13.69 -6.58
N ARG A 172 5.61 13.79 -7.31
CA ARG A 172 6.02 12.82 -8.34
C ARG A 172 7.50 12.45 -8.23
N HIS A 173 7.86 11.22 -8.62
CA HIS A 173 9.26 10.77 -8.73
C HIS A 173 10.10 11.63 -9.70
N ARG A 174 9.47 12.38 -10.61
CA ARG A 174 10.14 13.26 -11.58
C ARG A 174 10.46 14.67 -11.07
N ASP A 175 9.97 15.05 -9.89
CA ASP A 175 10.26 16.37 -9.31
C ASP A 175 11.65 16.40 -8.68
N ARG A 176 12.69 16.03 -9.49
CA ARG A 176 14.09 15.99 -9.04
C ARG A 176 14.69 17.37 -8.78
N LYS A 177 14.06 18.46 -9.20
CA LYS A 177 14.59 19.82 -9.06
C LYS A 177 14.52 20.39 -7.65
N SER A 178 13.85 19.72 -6.70
CA SER A 178 13.70 20.20 -5.32
C SER A 178 14.54 19.44 -4.29
N VAL A 179 15.52 18.65 -4.71
CA VAL A 179 16.37 17.82 -3.82
C VAL A 179 17.84 18.25 -3.88
N VAL A 180 18.10 19.51 -4.19
CA VAL A 180 19.44 20.12 -4.03
C VAL A 180 19.33 21.33 -3.10
#